data_92b66bd84204fa14a418952ba6a733fa
#
_entry.id   92b66bd84204fa14a418952ba6a733fa
#
_cell.length_a   1.000
_cell.length_b   1.000
_cell.length_c   1.000
_cell.angle_alpha   90.00
_cell.angle_beta   90.00
_cell.angle_gamma   90.00
#
_symmetry.space_group_name_H-M   'P 1'
#
loop_
_entity.id
_entity.type
_entity.pdbx_description
1 polymer ?
#
loop_
_entity_poly.entity_id
_entity_poly.type
_entity_poly.pdbx_seq_one_letter_code
_entity_poly.pdbx_strand_id
1 'polypeptide(L)'
;MMQYALFARPVVTIYDLPQTTKQSEAGLVSTIGDEGLYGQACQVRTAAEGVPLSPEVAEVVTFYGYHGFVRRDALKFVSEDALRAYLPQPLVLVGRATDVLSLPKVQGVRMLELERGCLLCRLPEPPEEALAHTGWAKVALLDGRTGYVRDVALEPVRFEMTAVFSQREGLAFDDALAEARKITAGELVPQALQVWYDGSEEAFRDAVCVQAKKYLGTEYRWGGKSGRGIDCSGLVSSAYMQCGVLIYRDARIVEGWPMHQIPFADKKRGDALYFPGHIALYLGEGRYIHSTGASASGGVVINSLDPADPLYREDLVKSLYAVGSVF
;
A
#
# COMPACT_ATOMS: atom_id res chain seq x y z
N MET A 1 9.70 13.88 21.84
CA MET A 1 10.73 13.22 20.99
C MET A 1 9.99 12.33 20.01
N MET A 2 10.19 12.52 18.70
CA MET A 2 9.57 11.67 17.67
C MET A 2 10.02 10.22 17.87
N GLN A 3 9.09 9.29 17.74
CA GLN A 3 9.36 7.87 17.78
C GLN A 3 9.03 7.27 16.43
N TYR A 4 9.72 6.22 16.06
CA TYR A 4 9.50 5.48 14.81
C TYR A 4 9.22 4.03 15.10
N ALA A 5 8.52 3.37 14.17
CA ALA A 5 8.29 1.94 14.25
C ALA A 5 8.23 1.31 12.86
N LEU A 6 8.40 -0.01 12.84
CA LEU A 6 8.10 -0.87 11.72
C LEU A 6 6.88 -1.73 12.07
N PHE A 7 5.97 -1.93 11.13
CA PHE A 7 4.89 -2.90 11.31
C PHE A 7 5.49 -4.31 11.43
N ALA A 8 5.25 -4.96 12.57
CA ALA A 8 5.90 -6.23 12.95
C ALA A 8 4.99 -7.46 12.78
N ARG A 9 3.77 -7.28 12.28
CA ARG A 9 2.85 -8.35 11.90
C ARG A 9 2.63 -8.34 10.39
N PRO A 10 2.28 -9.46 9.75
CA PRO A 10 2.05 -9.52 8.31
C PRO A 10 1.07 -8.45 7.81
N VAL A 11 -0.03 -8.28 8.54
CA VAL A 11 -1.04 -7.25 8.32
C VAL A 11 -1.41 -6.65 9.66
N VAL A 12 -1.38 -5.33 9.77
CA VAL A 12 -1.72 -4.56 10.96
C VAL A 12 -2.87 -3.64 10.62
N THR A 13 -4.01 -3.81 11.25
CA THR A 13 -5.16 -2.93 11.08
C THR A 13 -4.85 -1.54 11.66
N ILE A 14 -5.11 -0.51 10.88
CA ILE A 14 -5.04 0.91 11.27
C ILE A 14 -6.48 1.41 11.40
N TYR A 15 -6.82 1.95 12.55
CA TYR A 15 -8.13 2.50 12.87
C TYR A 15 -8.12 4.02 12.75
N ASP A 16 -9.19 4.63 12.26
CA ASP A 16 -9.33 6.10 12.19
C ASP A 16 -9.54 6.74 13.56
N LEU A 17 -9.96 5.95 14.54
CA LEU A 17 -10.18 6.39 15.92
C LEU A 17 -9.45 5.47 16.90
N PRO A 18 -9.12 5.94 18.12
CA PRO A 18 -8.53 5.08 19.16
C PRO A 18 -9.41 3.88 19.52
N GLN A 19 -10.73 4.01 19.36
CA GLN A 19 -11.73 2.95 19.54
C GLN A 19 -11.90 2.18 18.25
N THR A 20 -11.92 0.86 18.33
CA THR A 20 -12.06 -0.03 17.15
C THR A 20 -13.45 -0.01 16.53
N THR A 21 -14.45 0.54 17.24
CA THR A 21 -15.84 0.65 16.79
C THR A 21 -16.44 1.99 17.21
N LYS A 22 -17.45 2.44 16.46
CA LYS A 22 -18.25 3.62 16.80
C LYS A 22 -19.74 3.35 16.54
N GLN A 23 -20.60 4.03 17.28
CA GLN A 23 -22.04 4.02 17.02
C GLN A 23 -22.35 4.86 15.77
N SER A 24 -23.19 4.34 14.88
CA SER A 24 -23.74 5.04 13.72
C SER A 24 -25.27 4.86 13.68
N GLU A 25 -25.93 5.52 12.74
CA GLU A 25 -27.37 5.32 12.48
C GLU A 25 -27.68 3.88 12.06
N ALA A 26 -26.77 3.20 11.36
CA ALA A 26 -26.89 1.82 10.93
C ALA A 26 -26.54 0.79 12.03
N GLY A 27 -26.14 1.25 13.24
CA GLY A 27 -25.69 0.41 14.34
C GLY A 27 -24.20 0.56 14.65
N LEU A 28 -23.61 -0.44 15.31
CA LEU A 28 -22.19 -0.47 15.65
C LEU A 28 -21.37 -0.77 14.39
N VAL A 29 -20.47 0.15 14.03
CA VAL A 29 -19.59 0.01 12.86
C VAL A 29 -18.12 0.04 13.26
N SER A 30 -17.26 -0.59 12.47
CA SER A 30 -15.82 -0.55 12.65
C SER A 30 -15.25 0.83 12.29
N THR A 31 -14.16 1.20 12.94
CA THR A 31 -13.38 2.39 12.62
C THR A 31 -12.13 2.05 11.80
N ILE A 32 -12.07 0.87 11.18
CA ILE A 32 -10.97 0.49 10.28
C ILE A 32 -10.90 1.48 9.11
N GLY A 33 -9.68 2.00 8.86
CA GLY A 33 -9.42 2.91 7.75
C GLY A 33 -8.34 2.41 6.81
N ASP A 34 -7.30 1.72 7.31
CA ASP A 34 -6.19 1.20 6.48
C ASP A 34 -5.51 -0.03 7.08
N GLU A 35 -4.53 -0.58 6.39
CA GLU A 35 -3.63 -1.63 6.85
C GLU A 35 -2.16 -1.22 6.69
N GLY A 36 -1.35 -1.46 7.73
CA GLY A 36 0.11 -1.45 7.65
C GLY A 36 0.63 -2.85 7.37
N LEU A 37 1.65 -2.98 6.52
CA LEU A 37 2.21 -4.28 6.15
C LEU A 37 3.61 -4.47 6.74
N TYR A 38 3.97 -5.71 7.05
CA TYR A 38 5.25 -6.08 7.68
C TYR A 38 6.44 -5.40 7.00
N GLY A 39 7.33 -4.82 7.81
CA GLY A 39 8.54 -4.13 7.35
C GLY A 39 8.33 -2.70 6.86
N GLN A 40 7.09 -2.25 6.68
CA GLN A 40 6.82 -0.85 6.33
C GLN A 40 7.00 0.05 7.57
N ALA A 41 7.55 1.25 7.34
CA ALA A 41 7.84 2.22 8.38
C ALA A 41 6.64 3.12 8.69
N CYS A 42 6.53 3.53 9.95
CA CYS A 42 5.63 4.57 10.39
C CYS A 42 6.29 5.45 11.46
N GLN A 43 5.82 6.69 11.54
CA GLN A 43 6.09 7.57 12.66
C GLN A 43 5.08 7.26 13.75
N VAL A 44 5.54 7.27 15.00
CA VAL A 44 4.67 7.14 16.18
C VAL A 44 4.57 8.51 16.84
N ARG A 45 3.34 9.02 16.96
CA ARG A 45 3.09 10.28 17.64
C ARG A 45 3.01 10.08 19.14
N THR A 46 3.56 11.01 19.89
CA THR A 46 3.20 11.19 21.30
C THR A 46 1.77 11.74 21.33
N ALA A 47 0.91 11.12 22.12
CA ALA A 47 -0.49 11.56 22.25
C ALA A 47 -0.58 13.08 22.36
N ALA A 48 -1.46 13.70 21.56
CA ALA A 48 -1.77 15.10 21.70
C ALA A 48 -2.32 15.36 23.12
N GLU A 49 -1.97 16.51 23.73
CA GLU A 49 -2.50 16.89 25.02
C GLU A 49 -4.04 16.82 25.00
N GLY A 50 -4.61 15.99 25.85
CA GLY A 50 -6.05 15.89 26.05
C GLY A 50 -6.76 14.66 25.49
N VAL A 51 -6.09 13.77 24.71
CA VAL A 51 -6.65 12.48 24.30
C VAL A 51 -5.98 11.36 25.07
N PRO A 52 -6.63 10.78 26.08
CA PRO A 52 -6.07 9.64 26.81
C PRO A 52 -6.07 8.42 25.90
N LEU A 53 -4.91 8.09 25.31
CA LEU A 53 -4.72 6.81 24.64
C LEU A 53 -4.53 5.70 25.67
N SER A 54 -5.19 4.56 25.44
CA SER A 54 -4.85 3.35 26.17
C SER A 54 -3.37 3.03 25.98
N PRO A 55 -2.66 2.52 27.03
CA PRO A 55 -1.27 2.11 26.90
C PRO A 55 -1.01 1.07 25.80
N GLU A 56 -2.06 0.36 25.38
CA GLU A 56 -2.00 -0.65 24.33
C GLU A 56 -2.13 -0.09 22.90
N VAL A 57 -2.46 1.19 22.74
CA VAL A 57 -2.69 1.86 21.46
C VAL A 57 -1.58 2.85 21.18
N ALA A 58 -1.14 2.92 19.93
CA ALA A 58 -0.24 3.93 19.41
C ALA A 58 -0.93 4.71 18.28
N GLU A 59 -0.76 6.02 18.29
CA GLU A 59 -1.09 6.88 17.16
C GLU A 59 0.07 6.84 16.17
N VAL A 60 -0.23 6.54 14.91
CA VAL A 60 0.80 6.37 13.87
C VAL A 60 0.47 7.17 12.62
N VAL A 61 1.54 7.47 11.91
CA VAL A 61 1.47 7.99 10.56
C VAL A 61 2.35 7.14 9.68
N THR A 62 1.77 6.57 8.63
CA THR A 62 2.49 5.72 7.69
C THR A 62 3.43 6.56 6.81
N PHE A 63 4.42 5.92 6.18
CA PHE A 63 5.34 6.61 5.26
C PHE A 63 4.64 7.24 4.03
N TYR A 64 3.45 6.73 3.68
CA TYR A 64 2.61 7.32 2.61
C TYR A 64 1.54 8.27 3.15
N GLY A 65 1.60 8.58 4.44
CA GLY A 65 0.86 9.66 5.04
C GLY A 65 -0.53 9.34 5.58
N TYR A 66 -0.89 8.09 5.75
CA TYR A 66 -2.14 7.72 6.42
C TYR A 66 -1.97 7.86 7.94
N HIS A 67 -2.88 8.59 8.57
CA HIS A 67 -2.93 8.79 10.03
C HIS A 67 -3.95 7.83 10.65
N GLY A 68 -3.61 7.23 11.78
CA GLY A 68 -4.56 6.39 12.52
C GLY A 68 -3.96 5.76 13.76
N PHE A 69 -4.67 4.78 14.30
CA PHE A 69 -4.37 4.14 15.57
C PHE A 69 -4.17 2.65 15.39
N VAL A 70 -3.14 2.10 16.04
CA VAL A 70 -2.77 0.70 15.96
C VAL A 70 -2.50 0.12 17.36
N ARG A 71 -2.56 -1.19 17.49
CA ARG A 71 -2.08 -1.87 18.69
C ARG A 71 -0.55 -1.77 18.78
N ARG A 72 -0.04 -1.38 19.95
CA ARG A 72 1.41 -1.24 20.18
C ARG A 72 2.18 -2.56 20.01
N ASP A 73 1.56 -3.70 20.34
CA ASP A 73 2.16 -5.04 20.20
C ASP A 73 2.33 -5.49 18.73
N ALA A 74 1.74 -4.77 17.79
CA ALA A 74 1.91 -4.97 16.36
C ALA A 74 3.09 -4.17 15.76
N LEU A 75 3.77 -3.36 16.58
CA LEU A 75 4.85 -2.49 16.18
C LEU A 75 6.20 -2.95 16.76
N LYS A 76 7.25 -2.85 15.95
CA LYS A 76 8.63 -2.85 16.40
C LYS A 76 9.11 -1.41 16.48
N PHE A 77 9.16 -0.86 17.68
CA PHE A 77 9.71 0.48 17.93
C PHE A 77 11.20 0.51 17.62
N VAL A 78 11.65 1.55 16.96
CA VAL A 78 13.04 1.78 16.58
C VAL A 78 13.45 3.23 16.83
N SER A 79 14.74 3.46 17.07
CA SER A 79 15.29 4.81 17.09
C SER A 79 15.35 5.37 15.66
N GLU A 80 15.49 6.70 15.55
CA GLU A 80 15.70 7.35 14.25
C GLU A 80 16.93 6.78 13.53
N ASP A 81 18.05 6.62 14.24
CA ASP A 81 19.29 6.06 13.68
C ASP A 81 19.08 4.63 13.18
N ALA A 82 18.36 3.80 13.94
CA ALA A 82 18.06 2.45 13.53
C ALA A 82 17.16 2.42 12.27
N LEU A 83 16.20 3.33 12.17
CA LEU A 83 15.36 3.44 10.98
C LEU A 83 16.17 3.96 9.78
N ARG A 84 17.03 4.98 9.97
CA ARG A 84 17.94 5.47 8.91
C ARG A 84 18.90 4.40 8.43
N ALA A 85 19.30 3.47 9.29
CA ALA A 85 20.12 2.31 8.92
C ALA A 85 19.31 1.20 8.23
N TYR A 86 18.00 1.09 8.50
CA TYR A 86 17.10 0.10 7.91
C TYR A 86 16.69 0.46 6.47
N LEU A 87 16.36 1.72 6.21
CA LEU A 87 15.79 2.14 4.92
C LEU A 87 16.68 1.87 3.70
N PRO A 88 18.03 2.05 3.74
CA PRO A 88 18.91 1.75 2.62
C PRO A 88 19.30 0.27 2.50
N GLN A 89 18.79 -0.61 3.37
CA GLN A 89 19.05 -2.04 3.26
C GLN A 89 18.49 -2.59 1.93
N PRO A 90 18.98 -3.74 1.44
CA PRO A 90 18.48 -4.37 0.22
C PRO A 90 17.08 -4.94 0.45
N LEU A 91 16.10 -4.03 0.57
CA LEU A 91 14.71 -4.40 0.78
C LEU A 91 14.12 -5.01 -0.48
N VAL A 92 13.33 -6.06 -0.29
CA VAL A 92 12.54 -6.72 -1.33
C VAL A 92 11.07 -6.73 -0.94
N LEU A 93 10.21 -6.56 -1.94
CA LEU A 93 8.77 -6.59 -1.80
C LEU A 93 8.26 -8.03 -1.93
N VAL A 94 7.41 -8.44 -1.03
CA VAL A 94 6.64 -9.68 -1.18
C VAL A 94 5.57 -9.45 -2.25
N GLY A 95 5.73 -10.04 -3.42
CA GLY A 95 4.89 -9.87 -4.60
C GLY A 95 3.66 -10.78 -4.63
N ARG A 96 3.56 -11.77 -3.74
CA ARG A 96 2.42 -12.68 -3.52
C ARG A 96 2.52 -13.30 -2.13
N ALA A 97 1.40 -13.75 -1.56
CA ALA A 97 1.41 -14.44 -0.28
C ALA A 97 2.43 -15.60 -0.29
N THR A 98 3.26 -15.67 0.74
CA THR A 98 4.37 -16.62 0.84
C THR A 98 4.79 -16.85 2.28
N ASP A 99 5.45 -18.00 2.51
CA ASP A 99 6.04 -18.34 3.79
C ASP A 99 7.52 -17.96 3.85
N VAL A 100 7.98 -17.49 4.99
CA VAL A 100 9.40 -17.51 5.37
C VAL A 100 9.68 -18.81 6.10
N LEU A 101 10.58 -19.60 5.56
CA LEU A 101 10.92 -20.92 6.07
C LEU A 101 12.30 -20.93 6.75
N SER A 102 12.50 -21.84 7.69
CA SER A 102 13.79 -22.00 8.40
C SER A 102 14.92 -22.56 7.53
N LEU A 103 14.58 -23.19 6.40
CA LEU A 103 15.50 -23.81 5.46
C LEU A 103 15.07 -23.47 4.02
N PRO A 104 15.99 -23.43 3.04
CA PRO A 104 15.68 -23.24 1.62
C PRO A 104 15.09 -24.53 1.01
N LYS A 105 14.04 -25.05 1.64
CA LYS A 105 13.33 -26.27 1.26
C LYS A 105 11.86 -26.13 1.61
N VAL A 106 10.97 -26.74 0.81
CA VAL A 106 9.52 -26.68 1.04
C VAL A 106 9.09 -27.34 2.36
N GLN A 107 9.93 -28.20 2.93
CA GLN A 107 9.70 -28.83 4.24
C GLN A 107 10.30 -28.04 5.41
N GLY A 108 10.92 -26.87 5.15
CA GLY A 108 11.38 -25.99 6.22
C GLY A 108 10.25 -25.61 7.18
N VAL A 109 10.57 -25.37 8.44
CA VAL A 109 9.59 -24.90 9.42
C VAL A 109 9.12 -23.51 9.03
N ARG A 110 7.81 -23.29 8.94
CA ARG A 110 7.22 -21.97 8.68
C ARG A 110 7.45 -21.06 9.88
N MET A 111 8.20 -20.01 9.66
CA MET A 111 8.57 -19.00 10.67
C MET A 111 7.61 -17.82 10.66
N LEU A 112 7.14 -17.42 9.47
CA LEU A 112 6.27 -16.29 9.26
C LEU A 112 5.52 -16.51 7.93
N GLU A 113 4.26 -16.13 7.88
CA GLU A 113 3.46 -16.03 6.66
C GLU A 113 3.32 -14.57 6.30
N LEU A 114 3.58 -14.20 5.05
CA LEU A 114 3.58 -12.82 4.59
C LEU A 114 2.62 -12.63 3.41
N GLU A 115 2.04 -11.45 3.37
CA GLU A 115 1.13 -11.00 2.34
C GLU A 115 1.85 -10.15 1.29
N ARG A 116 1.22 -9.98 0.13
CA ARG A 116 1.65 -9.00 -0.87
C ARG A 116 1.81 -7.62 -0.25
N GLY A 117 2.90 -6.92 -0.58
CA GLY A 117 3.20 -5.60 -0.07
C GLY A 117 4.06 -5.56 1.20
N CYS A 118 4.28 -6.71 1.87
CA CYS A 118 5.26 -6.82 2.96
C CYS A 118 6.67 -6.61 2.45
N LEU A 119 7.56 -6.16 3.33
CA LEU A 119 8.96 -5.92 3.04
C LEU A 119 9.87 -6.84 3.85
N LEU A 120 10.89 -7.34 3.21
CA LEU A 120 11.96 -8.14 3.82
C LEU A 120 13.32 -7.54 3.45
N CYS A 121 14.30 -7.67 4.35
CA CYS A 121 15.69 -7.37 4.01
C CYS A 121 16.35 -8.63 3.44
N ARG A 122 16.76 -8.59 2.17
CA ARG A 122 17.51 -9.68 1.54
C ARG A 122 18.95 -9.68 2.06
N LEU A 123 19.41 -10.83 2.50
CA LEU A 123 20.78 -11.00 2.96
C LEU A 123 21.66 -11.51 1.82
N PRO A 124 22.92 -11.03 1.74
CA PRO A 124 23.90 -11.62 0.83
C PRO A 124 24.23 -13.04 1.27
N GLU A 125 24.47 -13.90 0.29
CA GLU A 125 24.99 -15.24 0.51
C GLU A 125 26.31 -15.43 -0.28
N PRO A 126 27.29 -16.17 0.25
CA PRO A 126 28.44 -16.58 -0.53
C PRO A 126 27.99 -17.33 -1.80
N PRO A 127 28.74 -17.21 -2.93
CA PRO A 127 28.33 -17.83 -4.19
C PRO A 127 28.04 -19.35 -4.10
N GLU A 128 28.78 -20.06 -3.29
CA GLU A 128 28.59 -21.50 -3.07
C GLU A 128 27.26 -21.81 -2.37
N GLU A 129 26.91 -21.03 -1.33
CA GLU A 129 25.62 -21.16 -0.62
C GLU A 129 24.47 -20.75 -1.53
N ALA A 130 24.62 -19.63 -2.24
CA ALA A 130 23.59 -19.14 -3.19
C ALA A 130 23.29 -20.18 -4.29
N LEU A 131 24.31 -20.90 -4.78
CA LEU A 131 24.13 -21.97 -5.76
C LEU A 131 23.35 -23.14 -5.16
N ALA A 132 23.68 -23.55 -3.92
CA ALA A 132 22.99 -24.61 -3.20
C ALA A 132 21.53 -24.24 -2.88
N HIS A 133 21.23 -22.93 -2.76
CA HIS A 133 19.93 -22.39 -2.43
C HIS A 133 19.15 -21.84 -3.65
N THR A 134 19.48 -22.29 -4.85
CA THR A 134 18.85 -21.81 -6.09
C THR A 134 17.32 -21.77 -6.00
N GLY A 135 16.73 -20.61 -6.32
CA GLY A 135 15.29 -20.34 -6.22
C GLY A 135 14.81 -19.91 -4.83
N TRP A 136 15.75 -19.66 -3.91
CA TRP A 136 15.49 -19.17 -2.56
C TRP A 136 16.33 -17.93 -2.27
N ALA A 137 15.75 -16.97 -1.57
CA ALA A 137 16.43 -15.81 -1.02
C ALA A 137 16.54 -15.95 0.50
N LYS A 138 17.72 -15.74 1.03
CA LYS A 138 17.94 -15.60 2.47
C LYS A 138 17.50 -14.20 2.90
N VAL A 139 16.73 -14.11 3.98
CA VAL A 139 16.15 -12.85 4.45
C VAL A 139 16.29 -12.69 5.96
N ALA A 140 16.40 -11.44 6.41
CA ALA A 140 16.31 -11.09 7.82
C ALA A 140 14.88 -10.75 8.20
N LEU A 141 14.47 -11.25 9.37
CA LEU A 141 13.21 -10.90 10.01
C LEU A 141 13.40 -9.75 11.00
N LEU A 142 12.33 -9.01 11.28
CA LEU A 142 12.37 -7.89 12.24
C LEU A 142 12.69 -8.33 13.68
N ASP A 143 12.51 -9.58 14.03
CA ASP A 143 12.86 -10.15 15.35
C ASP A 143 14.32 -10.60 15.45
N GLY A 144 15.13 -10.38 14.41
CA GLY A 144 16.54 -10.74 14.36
C GLY A 144 16.84 -12.15 13.85
N ARG A 145 15.82 -12.99 13.61
CA ARG A 145 15.99 -14.29 12.98
C ARG A 145 16.27 -14.15 11.49
N THR A 146 16.80 -15.18 10.89
CA THR A 146 16.96 -15.32 9.42
C THR A 146 16.13 -16.49 8.92
N GLY A 147 15.69 -16.40 7.67
CA GLY A 147 14.93 -17.46 7.02
C GLY A 147 15.05 -17.37 5.51
N TYR A 148 14.27 -18.17 4.81
CA TYR A 148 14.31 -18.30 3.35
C TYR A 148 12.93 -18.12 2.75
N VAL A 149 12.88 -17.40 1.64
CA VAL A 149 11.67 -17.15 0.85
C VAL A 149 11.93 -17.56 -0.60
N ARG A 150 10.92 -18.03 -1.31
CA ARG A 150 11.04 -18.31 -2.76
C ARG A 150 11.33 -17.04 -3.53
N ASP A 151 12.39 -17.01 -4.35
CA ASP A 151 12.75 -15.84 -5.18
C ASP A 151 11.58 -15.37 -6.06
N VAL A 152 10.80 -16.31 -6.59
CA VAL A 152 9.62 -16.01 -7.43
C VAL A 152 8.49 -15.31 -6.68
N ALA A 153 8.56 -15.21 -5.36
CA ALA A 153 7.61 -14.45 -4.55
C ALA A 153 8.07 -13.02 -4.27
N LEU A 154 9.27 -12.66 -4.69
CA LEU A 154 9.90 -11.38 -4.40
C LEU A 154 9.91 -10.47 -5.64
N GLU A 155 9.72 -9.20 -5.41
CA GLU A 155 9.76 -8.12 -6.41
C GLU A 155 10.69 -6.99 -5.90
N PRO A 156 11.24 -6.15 -6.78
CA PRO A 156 11.98 -4.97 -6.35
C PRO A 156 11.06 -3.96 -5.66
N VAL A 157 11.58 -3.29 -4.63
CA VAL A 157 10.91 -2.14 -4.01
C VAL A 157 11.15 -0.92 -4.91
N ARG A 158 10.07 -0.26 -5.36
CA ARG A 158 10.13 0.90 -6.25
C ARG A 158 9.70 2.21 -5.56
N PHE A 159 9.34 2.16 -4.29
CA PHE A 159 8.94 3.32 -3.50
C PHE A 159 9.92 3.58 -2.36
N GLU A 160 9.97 4.81 -1.90
CA GLU A 160 10.79 5.21 -0.76
C GLU A 160 9.92 5.43 0.48
N MET A 161 10.47 5.09 1.64
CA MET A 161 9.83 5.32 2.94
C MET A 161 10.44 6.52 3.68
N THR A 162 11.28 7.31 3.04
CA THR A 162 11.97 8.46 3.63
C THR A 162 11.04 9.59 4.07
N ALA A 163 9.85 9.67 3.49
CA ALA A 163 8.81 10.64 3.88
C ALA A 163 8.44 10.57 5.37
N VAL A 164 8.70 9.45 6.04
CA VAL A 164 8.50 9.31 7.49
C VAL A 164 9.32 10.32 8.32
N PHE A 165 10.43 10.84 7.79
CA PHE A 165 11.27 11.87 8.42
C PHE A 165 10.85 13.30 8.08
N SER A 166 9.97 13.50 7.11
CA SER A 166 9.64 14.82 6.57
C SER A 166 8.69 15.64 7.46
N GLN A 167 8.20 15.06 8.54
CA GLN A 167 7.23 15.72 9.41
C GLN A 167 7.93 16.67 10.38
N ARG A 168 7.61 17.95 10.27
CA ARG A 168 8.06 18.97 11.23
C ARG A 168 7.15 18.99 12.45
N GLU A 169 7.74 19.13 13.64
CA GLU A 169 6.99 19.35 14.88
C GLU A 169 6.12 20.61 14.77
N GLY A 170 4.86 20.50 15.14
CA GLY A 170 3.94 21.65 15.26
C GLY A 170 3.06 21.92 14.02
N LEU A 171 3.23 21.21 12.89
CA LEU A 171 2.29 21.28 11.78
C LEU A 171 1.19 20.23 11.94
N ALA A 172 -0.04 20.58 11.59
CA ALA A 172 -1.08 19.57 11.38
C ALA A 172 -0.56 18.55 10.32
N PHE A 173 -0.86 17.27 10.54
CA PHE A 173 -0.28 16.21 9.75
C PHE A 173 -0.49 16.40 8.23
N ASP A 174 -1.69 16.80 7.84
CA ASP A 174 -2.05 17.06 6.43
C ASP A 174 -1.22 18.19 5.83
N ASP A 175 -0.89 19.23 6.61
CA ASP A 175 -0.09 20.38 6.16
C ASP A 175 1.40 20.03 6.02
N ALA A 176 1.97 19.28 6.96
CA ALA A 176 3.36 18.84 6.88
C ALA A 176 3.59 17.88 5.73
N LEU A 177 2.63 16.99 5.50
CA LEU A 177 2.66 16.06 4.38
C LEU A 177 2.44 16.77 3.04
N ALA A 178 1.52 17.76 2.99
CA ALA A 178 1.28 18.57 1.82
C ALA A 178 2.53 19.41 1.46
N GLU A 179 3.24 19.98 2.46
CA GLU A 179 4.52 20.68 2.21
C GLU A 179 5.62 19.75 1.71
N ALA A 180 5.81 18.59 2.34
CA ALA A 180 6.80 17.60 1.90
C ALA A 180 6.50 17.11 0.47
N ARG A 181 5.23 17.05 0.07
CA ARG A 181 4.77 16.58 -1.24
C ARG A 181 4.66 17.66 -2.31
N LYS A 182 4.43 18.92 -1.96
CA LYS A 182 4.56 20.03 -2.93
C LYS A 182 5.93 20.05 -3.59
N ILE A 183 6.97 19.67 -2.84
CA ILE A 183 8.34 19.57 -3.35
C ILE A 183 8.52 18.29 -4.19
N THR A 184 7.82 17.19 -3.86
CA THR A 184 8.05 15.86 -4.46
C THR A 184 7.00 15.45 -5.50
N ALA A 185 5.78 15.99 -5.46
CA ALA A 185 4.71 15.56 -6.37
C ALA A 185 5.04 15.81 -7.85
N GLY A 186 5.71 16.94 -8.17
CA GLY A 186 6.19 17.25 -9.51
C GLY A 186 7.40 16.43 -9.96
N GLU A 187 8.12 15.80 -9.03
CA GLU A 187 9.35 15.05 -9.29
C GLU A 187 9.14 13.53 -9.21
N LEU A 188 8.20 13.06 -8.39
CA LEU A 188 7.97 11.63 -8.12
C LEU A 188 7.63 10.84 -9.39
N VAL A 189 6.76 11.37 -10.23
CA VAL A 189 6.34 10.66 -11.46
C VAL A 189 7.48 10.64 -12.47
N PRO A 190 8.12 11.79 -12.84
CA PRO A 190 9.29 11.79 -13.71
C PRO A 190 10.44 10.92 -13.19
N GLN A 191 10.72 10.95 -11.87
CA GLN A 191 11.75 10.13 -11.26
C GLN A 191 11.42 8.64 -11.36
N ALA A 192 10.18 8.22 -11.04
CA ALA A 192 9.76 6.83 -11.17
C ALA A 192 9.85 6.34 -12.61
N LEU A 193 9.44 7.17 -13.59
CA LEU A 193 9.56 6.86 -15.01
C LEU A 193 11.03 6.65 -15.41
N GLN A 194 11.90 7.57 -15.04
CA GLN A 194 13.31 7.50 -15.42
C GLN A 194 14.02 6.30 -14.80
N VAL A 195 13.76 6.03 -13.52
CA VAL A 195 14.47 4.97 -12.77
C VAL A 195 13.97 3.57 -13.13
N TRP A 196 12.66 3.40 -13.36
CA TRP A 196 12.05 2.07 -13.46
C TRP A 196 11.45 1.73 -14.82
N TYR A 197 11.27 2.72 -15.71
CA TYR A 197 10.51 2.55 -16.95
C TYR A 197 11.20 3.21 -18.16
N ASP A 198 12.50 3.52 -18.08
CA ASP A 198 13.28 4.16 -19.16
C ASP A 198 12.62 5.43 -19.73
N GLY A 199 11.92 6.19 -18.89
CA GLY A 199 11.16 7.37 -19.26
C GLY A 199 9.81 7.09 -19.94
N SER A 200 9.40 5.82 -20.07
CA SER A 200 8.19 5.44 -20.80
C SER A 200 6.92 5.53 -19.95
N GLU A 201 6.04 6.48 -20.27
CA GLU A 201 4.68 6.57 -19.73
C GLU A 201 3.87 5.29 -19.97
N GLU A 202 3.96 4.71 -21.18
CA GLU A 202 3.23 3.52 -21.55
C GLU A 202 3.63 2.31 -20.68
N ALA A 203 4.94 2.10 -20.50
CA ALA A 203 5.45 1.01 -19.66
C ALA A 203 5.01 1.16 -18.19
N PHE A 204 4.98 2.39 -17.67
CA PHE A 204 4.45 2.67 -16.33
C PHE A 204 2.97 2.33 -16.23
N ARG A 205 2.15 2.84 -17.18
CA ARG A 205 0.69 2.60 -17.22
C ARG A 205 0.38 1.10 -17.28
N ASP A 206 1.13 0.35 -18.08
CA ASP A 206 1.03 -1.11 -18.17
C ASP A 206 1.39 -1.78 -16.86
N ALA A 207 2.47 -1.35 -16.21
CA ALA A 207 2.89 -1.89 -14.92
C ALA A 207 1.83 -1.69 -13.84
N VAL A 208 1.21 -0.49 -13.75
CA VAL A 208 0.13 -0.23 -12.79
C VAL A 208 -1.05 -1.17 -13.02
N CYS A 209 -1.46 -1.37 -14.28
CA CYS A 209 -2.53 -2.31 -14.62
C CYS A 209 -2.16 -3.76 -14.27
N VAL A 210 -0.91 -4.16 -14.50
CA VAL A 210 -0.40 -5.49 -14.13
C VAL A 210 -0.44 -5.68 -12.62
N GLN A 211 0.00 -4.69 -11.85
CA GLN A 211 -0.04 -4.77 -10.37
C GLN A 211 -1.48 -4.88 -9.84
N ALA A 212 -2.41 -4.09 -10.36
CA ALA A 212 -3.82 -4.20 -9.98
C ALA A 212 -4.42 -5.57 -10.29
N LYS A 213 -4.14 -6.14 -11.48
CA LYS A 213 -4.63 -7.46 -11.90
C LYS A 213 -4.15 -8.62 -11.02
N LYS A 214 -3.02 -8.46 -10.32
CA LYS A 214 -2.53 -9.47 -9.37
C LYS A 214 -3.45 -9.66 -8.15
N TYR A 215 -4.41 -8.76 -7.92
CA TYR A 215 -5.41 -8.87 -6.86
C TYR A 215 -6.76 -9.43 -7.35
N LEU A 216 -6.90 -9.80 -8.62
CA LEU A 216 -8.17 -10.39 -9.13
C LEU A 216 -8.63 -11.55 -8.26
N GLY A 217 -9.91 -11.53 -7.87
CA GLY A 217 -10.51 -12.53 -7.00
C GLY A 217 -10.25 -12.35 -5.51
N THR A 218 -9.43 -11.37 -5.10
CA THR A 218 -9.29 -11.01 -3.67
C THR A 218 -10.61 -10.45 -3.16
N GLU A 219 -11.07 -10.90 -1.98
CA GLU A 219 -12.29 -10.41 -1.35
C GLU A 219 -12.25 -8.91 -1.04
N TYR A 220 -13.42 -8.28 -1.08
CA TYR A 220 -13.56 -6.92 -0.59
C TYR A 220 -13.44 -6.88 0.94
N ARG A 221 -12.57 -6.02 1.43
CA ARG A 221 -12.45 -5.73 2.86
C ARG A 221 -12.28 -4.23 3.06
N TRP A 222 -13.19 -3.62 3.82
CA TRP A 222 -13.10 -2.21 4.16
C TRP A 222 -11.76 -1.89 4.86
N GLY A 223 -11.04 -0.87 4.39
CA GLY A 223 -9.71 -0.51 4.85
C GLY A 223 -8.60 -1.49 4.43
N GLY A 224 -8.92 -2.58 3.74
CA GLY A 224 -7.94 -3.60 3.34
C GLY A 224 -6.96 -3.14 2.27
N LYS A 225 -5.73 -3.67 2.35
CA LYS A 225 -4.64 -3.40 1.40
C LYS A 225 -3.78 -4.63 1.12
N SER A 226 -4.24 -5.79 1.48
CA SER A 226 -3.49 -7.05 1.40
C SER A 226 -4.18 -8.10 0.54
N GLY A 227 -3.49 -9.22 0.31
CA GLY A 227 -4.07 -10.40 -0.34
C GLY A 227 -5.19 -11.08 0.46
N ARG A 228 -5.33 -10.77 1.75
CA ARG A 228 -6.43 -11.27 2.61
C ARG A 228 -7.74 -10.55 2.41
N GLY A 229 -7.71 -9.39 1.79
CA GLY A 229 -8.85 -8.55 1.49
C GLY A 229 -8.38 -7.13 1.16
N ILE A 230 -9.04 -6.50 0.21
CA ILE A 230 -8.64 -5.19 -0.28
C ILE A 230 -9.88 -4.34 -0.60
N ASP A 231 -9.85 -3.04 -0.25
CA ASP A 231 -10.91 -2.11 -0.67
C ASP A 231 -10.59 -1.46 -2.02
N CYS A 232 -11.48 -0.62 -2.50
CA CYS A 232 -11.35 0.02 -3.81
C CYS A 232 -10.12 0.91 -3.91
N SER A 233 -9.87 1.76 -2.93
CA SER A 233 -8.73 2.68 -2.91
C SER A 233 -7.44 1.98 -2.49
N GLY A 234 -7.50 0.95 -1.64
CA GLY A 234 -6.39 0.07 -1.35
C GLY A 234 -5.83 -0.62 -2.59
N LEU A 235 -6.72 -1.08 -3.49
CA LEU A 235 -6.31 -1.67 -4.77
C LEU A 235 -5.55 -0.67 -5.64
N VAL A 236 -6.14 0.50 -5.87
CA VAL A 236 -5.54 1.49 -6.78
C VAL A 236 -4.26 2.08 -6.18
N SER A 237 -4.29 2.50 -4.91
CA SER A 237 -3.10 3.07 -4.25
C SER A 237 -1.95 2.07 -4.13
N SER A 238 -2.23 0.78 -3.84
CA SER A 238 -1.20 -0.25 -3.81
C SER A 238 -0.59 -0.52 -5.18
N ALA A 239 -1.41 -0.52 -6.25
CA ALA A 239 -0.91 -0.70 -7.61
C ALA A 239 0.06 0.41 -8.01
N TYR A 240 -0.30 1.67 -7.74
CA TYR A 240 0.58 2.81 -7.99
C TYR A 240 1.83 2.79 -7.12
N MET A 241 1.71 2.53 -5.81
CA MET A 241 2.83 2.43 -4.89
C MET A 241 3.85 1.38 -5.34
N GLN A 242 3.39 0.21 -5.75
CA GLN A 242 4.26 -0.87 -6.26
C GLN A 242 4.94 -0.50 -7.58
N CYS A 243 4.48 0.53 -8.25
CA CYS A 243 5.10 1.12 -9.44
C CYS A 243 5.95 2.36 -9.15
N GLY A 244 6.15 2.74 -7.89
CA GLY A 244 7.02 3.85 -7.48
C GLY A 244 6.32 5.18 -7.29
N VAL A 245 5.00 5.25 -7.44
CA VAL A 245 4.24 6.49 -7.29
C VAL A 245 3.23 6.36 -6.14
N LEU A 246 3.36 7.22 -5.14
CA LEU A 246 2.40 7.32 -4.05
C LEU A 246 1.25 8.24 -4.44
N ILE A 247 0.01 7.76 -4.39
CA ILE A 247 -1.21 8.55 -4.55
C ILE A 247 -1.96 8.62 -3.23
N TYR A 248 -2.95 9.50 -3.12
CA TYR A 248 -3.77 9.59 -1.91
C TYR A 248 -4.48 8.26 -1.63
N ARG A 249 -4.51 7.84 -0.34
CA ARG A 249 -5.00 6.50 0.04
C ARG A 249 -6.48 6.31 -0.22
N ASP A 250 -7.29 7.35 -0.03
CA ASP A 250 -8.74 7.26 -0.15
C ASP A 250 -9.24 7.61 -1.56
N ALA A 251 -10.50 7.29 -1.84
CA ALA A 251 -11.14 7.43 -3.15
C ALA A 251 -11.50 8.89 -3.49
N ARG A 252 -10.50 9.78 -3.49
CA ARG A 252 -10.65 11.21 -3.88
C ARG A 252 -9.35 11.78 -4.44
N ILE A 253 -9.47 12.79 -5.29
CA ILE A 253 -8.34 13.59 -5.74
C ILE A 253 -8.08 14.66 -4.69
N VAL A 254 -6.83 14.79 -4.26
CA VAL A 254 -6.40 15.74 -3.22
C VAL A 254 -5.28 16.58 -3.78
N GLU A 255 -5.39 17.91 -3.62
CA GLU A 255 -4.35 18.85 -4.03
C GLU A 255 -3.02 18.54 -3.35
N GLY A 256 -1.91 18.71 -4.06
CA GLY A 256 -0.57 18.39 -3.58
C GLY A 256 -0.18 16.91 -3.74
N TRP A 257 -1.07 16.08 -4.28
CA TRP A 257 -0.76 14.69 -4.64
C TRP A 257 -0.57 14.55 -6.15
N PRO A 258 0.17 13.51 -6.63
CA PRO A 258 0.41 13.35 -8.07
C PRO A 258 -0.85 13.23 -8.91
N MET A 259 -1.92 12.65 -8.34
CA MET A 259 -3.18 12.44 -9.05
C MET A 259 -3.94 13.76 -9.22
N HIS A 260 -4.24 14.16 -10.46
CA HIS A 260 -5.05 15.33 -10.78
C HIS A 260 -6.15 14.98 -11.78
N GLN A 261 -7.19 15.80 -11.82
CA GLN A 261 -8.34 15.56 -12.69
C GLN A 261 -8.00 15.90 -14.14
N ILE A 262 -8.44 15.03 -15.05
CA ILE A 262 -8.35 15.21 -16.51
C ILE A 262 -9.74 15.08 -17.15
N PRO A 263 -9.95 15.57 -18.40
CA PRO A 263 -11.18 15.33 -19.15
C PRO A 263 -11.45 13.83 -19.37
N PHE A 264 -12.71 13.44 -19.32
CA PHE A 264 -13.10 12.04 -19.51
C PHE A 264 -12.66 11.45 -20.86
N ALA A 265 -12.65 12.29 -21.91
CA ALA A 265 -12.23 11.87 -23.26
C ALA A 265 -10.74 11.52 -23.34
N ASP A 266 -9.92 12.10 -22.46
CA ASP A 266 -8.47 11.97 -22.48
C ASP A 266 -7.96 10.81 -21.64
N LYS A 267 -8.88 10.06 -21.01
CA LYS A 267 -8.50 8.93 -20.17
C LYS A 267 -7.70 7.88 -20.93
N LYS A 268 -6.61 7.49 -20.34
CA LYS A 268 -5.74 6.43 -20.83
C LYS A 268 -5.71 5.27 -19.83
N ARG A 269 -5.31 4.11 -20.32
CA ARG A 269 -5.01 2.95 -19.48
C ARG A 269 -4.12 3.33 -18.28
N GLY A 270 -4.46 2.86 -17.10
CA GLY A 270 -3.77 3.19 -15.86
C GLY A 270 -4.29 4.44 -15.15
N ASP A 271 -5.22 5.23 -15.74
CA ASP A 271 -5.88 6.33 -15.05
C ASP A 271 -6.94 5.83 -14.06
N ALA A 272 -7.25 6.63 -13.06
CA ALA A 272 -8.24 6.32 -12.04
C ALA A 272 -9.62 6.87 -12.41
N LEU A 273 -10.66 6.09 -12.18
CA LEU A 273 -12.06 6.49 -12.33
C LEU A 273 -12.66 6.71 -10.94
N TYR A 274 -13.25 7.89 -10.70
CA TYR A 274 -13.79 8.28 -9.41
C TYR A 274 -15.32 8.32 -9.40
N PHE A 275 -15.88 7.64 -8.42
CA PHE A 275 -17.32 7.56 -8.15
C PHE A 275 -17.58 8.02 -6.71
N PRO A 276 -18.80 8.39 -6.31
CA PRO A 276 -19.10 8.74 -4.92
C PRO A 276 -18.71 7.62 -3.95
N GLY A 277 -17.67 7.87 -3.11
CA GLY A 277 -17.16 6.89 -2.15
C GLY A 277 -16.44 5.68 -2.78
N HIS A 278 -16.06 5.73 -4.08
CA HIS A 278 -15.46 4.59 -4.77
C HIS A 278 -14.46 5.02 -5.83
N ILE A 279 -13.50 4.14 -6.12
CA ILE A 279 -12.46 4.34 -7.15
C ILE A 279 -12.20 3.03 -7.91
N ALA A 280 -11.87 3.16 -9.20
CA ALA A 280 -11.44 2.05 -10.04
C ALA A 280 -10.21 2.45 -10.86
N LEU A 281 -9.52 1.48 -11.43
CA LEU A 281 -8.41 1.69 -12.37
C LEU A 281 -8.86 1.34 -13.79
N TYR A 282 -8.73 2.28 -14.72
CA TYR A 282 -9.06 2.07 -16.12
C TYR A 282 -8.02 1.19 -16.81
N LEU A 283 -8.48 0.14 -17.49
CA LEU A 283 -7.62 -0.84 -18.15
C LEU A 283 -7.46 -0.61 -19.67
N GLY A 284 -8.14 0.41 -20.20
CA GLY A 284 -8.29 0.58 -21.66
C GLY A 284 -9.54 -0.14 -22.19
N GLU A 285 -9.90 0.15 -23.45
CA GLU A 285 -10.97 -0.52 -24.20
C GLU A 285 -12.32 -0.59 -23.46
N GLY A 286 -12.66 0.49 -22.75
CA GLY A 286 -13.90 0.55 -21.98
C GLY A 286 -13.93 -0.27 -20.70
N ARG A 287 -12.86 -0.96 -20.32
CA ARG A 287 -12.80 -1.82 -19.13
C ARG A 287 -12.07 -1.19 -17.96
N TYR A 288 -12.47 -1.53 -16.75
CA TYR A 288 -11.83 -1.10 -15.51
C TYR A 288 -11.81 -2.21 -14.46
N ILE A 289 -10.80 -2.17 -13.59
CA ILE A 289 -10.67 -3.08 -12.45
C ILE A 289 -10.93 -2.31 -11.16
N HIS A 290 -11.69 -2.90 -10.26
CA HIS A 290 -11.99 -2.33 -8.95
C HIS A 290 -12.23 -3.42 -7.90
N SER A 291 -12.10 -3.09 -6.64
CA SER A 291 -12.60 -3.91 -5.55
C SER A 291 -13.95 -3.39 -5.08
N THR A 292 -14.97 -4.23 -5.07
CA THR A 292 -16.35 -3.84 -4.74
C THR A 292 -16.96 -4.74 -3.68
N GLY A 293 -17.58 -4.13 -2.65
CA GLY A 293 -18.39 -4.84 -1.65
C GLY A 293 -19.84 -5.04 -2.08
N ALA A 294 -20.25 -4.46 -3.22
CA ALA A 294 -21.63 -4.58 -3.70
C ALA A 294 -21.84 -5.89 -4.46
N SER A 295 -22.94 -6.58 -4.12
CA SER A 295 -23.52 -7.71 -4.86
C SER A 295 -22.67 -9.00 -4.97
N ALA A 296 -23.03 -9.83 -5.93
CA ALA A 296 -22.56 -11.20 -6.13
C ALA A 296 -21.03 -11.38 -6.34
N SER A 297 -20.26 -10.33 -6.59
CA SER A 297 -18.81 -10.43 -6.81
C SER A 297 -17.95 -10.25 -5.56
N GLY A 298 -18.36 -9.46 -4.58
CA GLY A 298 -17.73 -9.32 -3.25
C GLY A 298 -16.19 -9.15 -3.23
N GLY A 299 -15.55 -8.56 -4.26
CA GLY A 299 -14.11 -8.50 -4.34
C GLY A 299 -13.58 -7.76 -5.55
N VAL A 300 -12.34 -8.09 -5.94
CA VAL A 300 -11.66 -7.48 -7.09
C VAL A 300 -12.12 -8.13 -8.40
N VAL A 301 -12.75 -7.32 -9.23
CA VAL A 301 -13.35 -7.73 -10.51
C VAL A 301 -13.06 -6.74 -11.62
N ILE A 302 -13.27 -7.16 -12.86
CA ILE A 302 -13.24 -6.28 -14.04
C ILE A 302 -14.68 -6.04 -14.48
N ASN A 303 -15.02 -4.77 -14.69
CA ASN A 303 -16.29 -4.35 -15.26
C ASN A 303 -16.07 -3.45 -16.50
N SER A 304 -17.17 -3.06 -17.15
CA SER A 304 -17.13 -2.33 -18.41
C SER A 304 -17.89 -1.00 -18.30
N LEU A 305 -17.40 0.01 -19.04
CA LEU A 305 -18.11 1.27 -19.33
C LEU A 305 -19.05 1.15 -20.54
N ASP A 306 -18.94 0.06 -21.33
CA ASP A 306 -19.74 -0.16 -22.54
C ASP A 306 -21.07 -0.85 -22.19
N PRO A 307 -22.22 -0.21 -22.49
CA PRO A 307 -23.53 -0.79 -22.25
C PRO A 307 -23.80 -2.13 -22.98
N ALA A 308 -23.06 -2.41 -24.05
CA ALA A 308 -23.18 -3.67 -24.81
C ALA A 308 -22.37 -4.83 -24.19
N ASP A 309 -21.45 -4.54 -23.26
CA ASP A 309 -20.62 -5.55 -22.59
C ASP A 309 -21.42 -6.21 -21.44
N PRO A 310 -21.42 -7.56 -21.31
CA PRO A 310 -22.05 -8.25 -20.18
C PRO A 310 -21.55 -7.83 -18.80
N LEU A 311 -20.35 -7.24 -18.72
CA LEU A 311 -19.72 -6.74 -17.50
C LEU A 311 -20.09 -5.27 -17.18
N TYR A 312 -21.02 -4.68 -17.92
CA TYR A 312 -21.46 -3.30 -17.74
C TYR A 312 -22.10 -3.08 -16.37
N ARG A 313 -21.73 -1.98 -15.71
CA ARG A 313 -22.28 -1.56 -14.42
C ARG A 313 -22.89 -0.17 -14.57
N GLU A 314 -24.19 -0.15 -14.90
CA GLU A 314 -24.95 1.08 -15.14
C GLU A 314 -24.90 2.05 -13.95
N ASP A 315 -25.02 1.52 -12.73
CA ASP A 315 -24.98 2.28 -11.48
C ASP A 315 -23.67 3.05 -11.30
N LEU A 316 -22.54 2.42 -11.61
CA LEU A 316 -21.22 3.07 -11.54
C LEU A 316 -21.03 4.06 -12.68
N VAL A 317 -21.37 3.68 -13.93
CA VAL A 317 -21.18 4.57 -15.07
C VAL A 317 -21.98 5.85 -14.95
N LYS A 318 -23.23 5.77 -14.45
CA LYS A 318 -24.08 6.96 -14.21
C LYS A 318 -23.55 7.85 -13.06
N SER A 319 -22.78 7.31 -12.13
CA SER A 319 -22.25 8.03 -10.99
C SER A 319 -20.78 8.49 -11.18
N LEU A 320 -20.13 8.15 -12.29
CA LEU A 320 -18.76 8.56 -12.59
C LEU A 320 -18.66 10.08 -12.68
N TYR A 321 -17.88 10.71 -11.78
CA TYR A 321 -17.82 12.16 -11.72
C TYR A 321 -16.45 12.75 -12.09
N ALA A 322 -15.36 11.94 -12.04
CA ALA A 322 -14.02 12.42 -12.40
C ALA A 322 -13.14 11.29 -12.94
N VAL A 323 -12.18 11.65 -13.75
CA VAL A 323 -11.04 10.83 -14.15
C VAL A 323 -9.78 11.49 -13.60
N GLY A 324 -8.91 10.71 -12.96
CA GLY A 324 -7.63 11.18 -12.46
C GLY A 324 -6.47 10.55 -13.18
N SER A 325 -5.45 11.35 -13.47
CA SER A 325 -4.19 10.92 -14.04
C SER A 325 -3.01 11.46 -13.21
N VAL A 326 -1.87 10.79 -13.29
CA VAL A 326 -0.60 11.30 -12.75
C VAL A 326 0.25 12.01 -13.82
N PHE A 327 -0.28 12.15 -15.08
CA PHE A 327 0.37 12.74 -16.25
C PHE A 327 -0.37 13.94 -16.79
#